data_285153cf48e820a23cd67e60a775ce9b
#
_entry.id   285153cf48e820a23cd67e60a775ce9b
#
_cell.length_a   1.000
_cell.length_b   1.000
_cell.length_c   1.000
_cell.angle_alpha   90.00
_cell.angle_beta   90.00
_cell.angle_gamma   90.00
#
_symmetry.space_group_name_H-M   'P 1'
#
loop_
_entity.id
_entity.type
_entity.pdbx_description
1 polymer ?
#
loop_
_entity_poly.entity_id
_entity_poly.type
_entity_poly.pdbx_seq_one_letter_code
_entity_poly.pdbx_strand_id
1 'polypeptide(L)'
;MRRFFALFFLLTTHLIGFSQIHEMGMFLGGSNTISDLGSTHFIYSNSPALGLIYKWNLTTRYALRASFITSKLKSSDYYANDLSRFNRFFEVDNKVFEFSAGMEVNFFDFNLHDQDREFSPYFFTGINYFQYQLFTIREGLSSIDVNKYDSALEFSIPAIVGLKFSINNSFV
;
A
#
# COMPACT_ATOMS: atom_id res chain seq x y z
N MET A 1 -22.33 -25.94 18.56
CA MET A 1 -22.12 -25.62 17.16
C MET A 1 -23.29 -24.91 16.49
N ARG A 2 -24.53 -25.42 16.53
CA ARG A 2 -25.72 -24.76 15.90
C ARG A 2 -25.97 -23.32 16.38
N ARG A 3 -25.75 -22.99 17.65
CA ARG A 3 -25.90 -21.62 18.19
C ARG A 3 -24.81 -20.67 17.73
N PHE A 4 -23.61 -21.17 17.49
CA PHE A 4 -22.51 -20.39 16.95
C PHE A 4 -22.72 -20.02 15.48
N PHE A 5 -23.25 -20.96 14.68
CA PHE A 5 -23.64 -20.70 13.28
C PHE A 5 -24.81 -19.71 13.18
N ALA A 6 -25.78 -19.79 14.08
CA ALA A 6 -26.91 -18.86 14.11
C ALA A 6 -26.45 -17.43 14.48
N LEU A 7 -25.52 -17.30 15.44
CA LEU A 7 -24.94 -16.01 15.83
C LEU A 7 -24.08 -15.41 14.71
N PHE A 8 -23.30 -16.24 14.03
CA PHE A 8 -22.49 -15.83 12.87
C PHE A 8 -23.39 -15.37 11.71
N PHE A 9 -24.47 -16.12 11.43
CA PHE A 9 -25.43 -15.77 10.38
C PHE A 9 -26.19 -14.48 10.72
N LEU A 10 -26.55 -14.27 11.99
CA LEU A 10 -27.21 -13.05 12.46
C LEU A 10 -26.28 -11.83 12.33
N LEU A 11 -24.98 -11.97 12.64
CA LEU A 11 -23.99 -10.91 12.47
C LEU A 11 -23.78 -10.53 10.99
N THR A 12 -23.80 -11.51 10.08
CA THR A 12 -23.61 -11.25 8.65
C THR A 12 -24.81 -10.56 7.99
N THR A 13 -26.03 -10.77 8.48
CA THR A 13 -27.22 -10.11 7.92
C THR A 13 -27.32 -8.63 8.24
N HIS A 14 -26.70 -8.15 9.31
CA HIS A 14 -26.66 -6.72 9.64
C HIS A 14 -25.68 -5.90 8.80
N LEU A 15 -24.76 -6.54 8.07
CA LEU A 15 -23.76 -5.84 7.22
C LEU A 15 -24.33 -5.39 5.86
N ILE A 16 -25.50 -5.89 5.46
CA ILE A 16 -26.05 -5.66 4.11
C ILE A 16 -26.71 -4.27 3.97
N GLY A 17 -27.08 -3.61 5.06
CA GLY A 17 -27.83 -2.35 5.02
C GLY A 17 -27.01 -1.06 4.80
N PHE A 18 -25.67 -1.11 4.91
CA PHE A 18 -24.80 0.08 4.83
C PHE A 18 -23.73 -0.02 3.74
N SER A 19 -23.93 -0.88 2.77
CA SER A 19 -22.95 -1.21 1.72
C SER A 19 -22.49 -0.02 0.88
N GLN A 20 -23.29 1.02 0.76
CA GLN A 20 -23.00 2.17 -0.12
C GLN A 20 -22.17 3.26 0.54
N ILE A 21 -22.04 3.25 1.87
CA ILE A 21 -21.22 4.19 2.63
C ILE A 21 -19.83 3.59 2.88
N HIS A 22 -19.70 2.27 2.84
CA HIS A 22 -18.48 1.54 3.13
C HIS A 22 -17.99 0.78 1.90
N GLU A 23 -16.74 0.99 1.52
CA GLU A 23 -16.08 0.27 0.45
C GLU A 23 -14.95 -0.59 1.04
N MET A 24 -14.83 -1.81 0.54
CA MET A 24 -13.69 -2.69 0.81
C MET A 24 -13.06 -3.10 -0.51
N GLY A 25 -11.75 -2.99 -0.61
CA GLY A 25 -11.02 -3.31 -1.83
C GLY A 25 -9.70 -4.01 -1.56
N MET A 26 -9.20 -4.66 -2.61
CA MET A 26 -7.85 -5.22 -2.63
C MET A 26 -6.92 -4.26 -3.36
N PHE A 27 -5.71 -4.12 -2.84
CA PHE A 27 -4.63 -3.40 -3.51
C PHE A 27 -3.69 -4.39 -4.16
N LEU A 28 -3.48 -4.22 -5.47
CA LEU A 28 -2.49 -4.93 -6.25
C LEU A 28 -1.60 -3.89 -6.92
N GLY A 29 -0.30 -3.96 -6.70
CA GLY A 29 0.61 -2.97 -7.23
C GLY A 29 2.06 -3.45 -7.22
N GLY A 30 2.93 -2.50 -7.45
CA GLY A 30 4.34 -2.71 -7.36
C GLY A 30 5.01 -1.65 -6.49
N SER A 31 6.13 -2.02 -5.89
CA SER A 31 6.94 -1.15 -5.06
C SER A 31 8.27 -0.83 -5.73
N ASN A 32 8.74 0.38 -5.49
CA ASN A 32 10.06 0.86 -5.87
C ASN A 32 10.71 1.55 -4.67
N THR A 33 12.01 1.40 -4.55
CA THR A 33 12.81 2.08 -3.52
C THR A 33 13.79 3.02 -4.20
N ILE A 34 13.79 4.27 -3.75
CA ILE A 34 14.81 5.26 -4.13
C ILE A 34 15.69 5.45 -2.90
N SER A 35 16.92 4.95 -2.98
CA SER A 35 17.89 4.99 -1.89
C SER A 35 19.31 5.11 -2.44
N ASP A 36 20.29 5.12 -1.55
CA ASP A 36 21.72 5.09 -1.93
C ASP A 36 22.14 3.75 -2.54
N LEU A 37 21.27 2.73 -2.45
CA LEU A 37 21.46 1.41 -3.05
C LEU A 37 20.54 1.23 -4.26
N GLY A 38 21.05 0.68 -5.34
CA GLY A 38 20.29 0.29 -6.50
C GLY A 38 20.07 1.40 -7.54
N SER A 39 19.02 1.22 -8.34
CA SER A 39 18.68 2.11 -9.45
C SER A 39 18.16 3.46 -8.96
N THR A 40 18.53 4.53 -9.65
CA THR A 40 18.02 5.89 -9.42
C THR A 40 16.74 6.22 -10.19
N HIS A 41 16.14 5.24 -10.87
CA HIS A 41 14.91 5.48 -11.62
C HIS A 41 13.71 5.71 -10.68
N PHE A 42 12.99 6.81 -10.88
CA PHE A 42 11.85 7.20 -10.04
C PHE A 42 10.65 6.27 -10.21
N ILE A 43 10.46 5.69 -11.38
CA ILE A 43 9.31 4.80 -11.67
C ILE A 43 9.86 3.49 -12.23
N TYR A 44 10.28 2.61 -11.33
CA TYR A 44 10.76 1.29 -11.69
C TYR A 44 10.26 0.27 -10.66
N SER A 45 9.04 -0.21 -10.87
CA SER A 45 8.47 -1.22 -9.99
C SER A 45 9.16 -2.57 -10.20
N ASN A 46 9.95 -2.99 -9.23
CA ASN A 46 10.74 -4.23 -9.26
C ASN A 46 10.21 -5.32 -8.32
N SER A 47 9.21 -5.01 -7.53
CA SER A 47 8.68 -5.94 -6.54
C SER A 47 7.17 -5.80 -6.37
N PRO A 48 6.43 -6.90 -6.12
CA PRO A 48 5.00 -6.85 -5.92
C PRO A 48 4.63 -6.23 -4.57
N ALA A 49 3.50 -5.53 -4.55
CA ALA A 49 2.85 -5.02 -3.37
C ALA A 49 1.39 -5.48 -3.35
N LEU A 50 0.94 -5.96 -2.19
CA LEU A 50 -0.40 -6.49 -1.98
C LEU A 50 -1.00 -5.82 -0.74
N GLY A 51 -2.31 -5.58 -0.75
CA GLY A 51 -2.94 -4.98 0.42
C GLY A 51 -4.45 -5.03 0.40
N LEU A 52 -5.01 -4.48 1.47
CA LEU A 52 -6.43 -4.27 1.66
C LEU A 52 -6.68 -2.79 1.89
N ILE A 53 -7.77 -2.30 1.35
CA ILE A 53 -8.23 -0.93 1.50
C ILE A 53 -9.65 -0.96 2.04
N TYR A 54 -9.90 -0.12 3.02
CA TYR A 54 -11.23 0.17 3.53
C TYR A 54 -11.48 1.67 3.42
N LYS A 55 -12.68 2.04 2.94
CA LYS A 55 -13.10 3.43 2.85
C LYS A 55 -14.47 3.59 3.49
N TRP A 56 -14.62 4.69 4.19
CA TRP A 56 -15.89 5.19 4.70
C TRP A 56 -16.20 6.51 4.00
N ASN A 57 -17.13 6.47 3.06
CA ASN A 57 -17.56 7.64 2.31
C ASN A 57 -18.44 8.52 3.19
N LEU A 58 -17.93 9.69 3.56
CA LEU A 58 -18.68 10.68 4.34
C LEU A 58 -19.59 11.49 3.45
N THR A 59 -19.13 11.80 2.24
CA THR A 59 -19.83 12.54 1.19
C THR A 59 -19.39 12.02 -0.18
N THR A 60 -19.97 12.55 -1.25
CA THR A 60 -19.52 12.26 -2.62
C THR A 60 -18.07 12.72 -2.90
N ARG A 61 -17.53 13.63 -2.08
CA ARG A 61 -16.18 14.20 -2.25
C ARG A 61 -15.17 13.76 -1.20
N TYR A 62 -15.61 13.37 -0.02
CA TYR A 62 -14.72 13.08 1.10
C TYR A 62 -14.95 11.66 1.62
N ALA A 63 -13.88 10.91 1.77
CA ALA A 63 -13.89 9.61 2.39
C ALA A 63 -12.75 9.47 3.42
N LEU A 64 -13.02 8.80 4.52
CA LEU A 64 -11.98 8.28 5.39
C LEU A 64 -11.48 6.97 4.80
N ARG A 65 -10.18 6.84 4.65
CA ARG A 65 -9.54 5.64 4.11
C ARG A 65 -8.55 5.09 5.10
N ALA A 66 -8.60 3.77 5.28
CA ALA A 66 -7.56 2.99 5.93
C ALA A 66 -7.04 1.93 4.96
N SER A 67 -5.74 1.66 4.98
CA SER A 67 -5.16 0.60 4.16
C SER A 67 -4.06 -0.14 4.90
N PHE A 68 -3.95 -1.42 4.58
CA PHE A 68 -2.85 -2.28 5.03
C PHE A 68 -2.18 -2.86 3.79
N ILE A 69 -0.90 -2.57 3.61
CA ILE A 69 -0.13 -2.99 2.44
C ILE A 69 1.12 -3.73 2.90
N THR A 70 1.45 -4.80 2.22
CA THR A 70 2.73 -5.49 2.37
C THR A 70 3.45 -5.50 1.03
N SER A 71 4.75 -5.22 1.06
CA SER A 71 5.60 -5.21 -0.12
C SER A 71 6.99 -5.78 0.18
N LYS A 72 7.70 -6.16 -0.86
CA LYS A 72 9.13 -6.42 -0.80
C LYS A 72 9.83 -5.30 -1.54
N LEU A 73 10.79 -4.67 -0.89
CA LEU A 73 11.65 -3.66 -1.51
C LEU A 73 12.97 -4.34 -1.87
N LYS A 74 13.25 -4.40 -3.16
CA LYS A 74 14.52 -4.93 -3.67
C LYS A 74 15.40 -3.78 -4.13
N SER A 75 16.61 -3.71 -3.61
CA SER A 75 17.65 -2.80 -4.05
C SER A 75 18.87 -3.62 -4.44
N SER A 76 19.31 -3.45 -5.69
CA SER A 76 20.50 -4.11 -6.21
C SER A 76 21.35 -3.11 -7.00
N ASP A 77 22.60 -2.98 -6.62
CA ASP A 77 23.57 -2.11 -7.29
C ASP A 77 23.93 -2.62 -8.70
N TYR A 78 23.59 -3.87 -9.02
CA TYR A 78 23.79 -4.42 -10.36
C TYR A 78 23.03 -3.65 -11.46
N TYR A 79 21.91 -3.02 -11.10
CA TYR A 79 21.09 -2.21 -12.02
C TYR A 79 21.37 -0.70 -11.88
N ALA A 80 22.43 -0.33 -11.15
CA ALA A 80 22.79 1.08 -11.01
C ALA A 80 23.47 1.61 -12.29
N ASN A 81 23.08 2.81 -12.71
CA ASN A 81 23.69 3.48 -13.85
C ASN A 81 25.07 4.10 -13.52
N ASP A 82 25.43 4.15 -12.25
CA ASP A 82 26.67 4.70 -11.76
C ASP A 82 27.68 3.58 -11.52
N LEU A 83 28.87 3.69 -12.14
CA LEU A 83 29.98 2.74 -12.04
C LEU A 83 30.47 2.55 -10.60
N SER A 84 30.39 3.58 -9.77
CA SER A 84 30.78 3.49 -8.36
C SER A 84 29.84 2.61 -7.55
N ARG A 85 28.56 2.62 -7.87
CA ARG A 85 27.54 1.75 -7.26
C ARG A 85 27.61 0.34 -7.84
N PHE A 86 27.72 0.23 -9.16
CA PHE A 86 27.83 -1.06 -9.85
C PHE A 86 28.98 -1.92 -9.29
N ASN A 87 30.11 -1.33 -8.95
CA ASN A 87 31.28 -2.05 -8.42
C ASN A 87 31.13 -2.50 -6.96
N ARG A 88 30.08 -2.06 -6.22
CA ARG A 88 29.85 -2.49 -4.84
C ARG A 88 29.16 -3.84 -4.74
N PHE A 89 28.37 -4.22 -5.75
CA PHE A 89 27.61 -5.48 -5.83
C PHE A 89 26.67 -5.73 -4.63
N PHE A 90 26.14 -4.68 -3.99
CA PHE A 90 25.20 -4.86 -2.89
C PHE A 90 23.81 -5.20 -3.41
N GLU A 91 23.18 -6.20 -2.78
CA GLU A 91 21.80 -6.55 -2.98
C GLU A 91 21.12 -6.69 -1.61
N VAL A 92 19.99 -6.02 -1.44
CA VAL A 92 19.21 -6.06 -0.20
C VAL A 92 17.74 -6.23 -0.53
N ASP A 93 17.14 -7.25 0.05
CA ASP A 93 15.70 -7.51 0.04
C ASP A 93 15.11 -7.10 1.39
N ASN A 94 14.19 -6.13 1.39
CA ASN A 94 13.52 -5.67 2.59
C ASN A 94 12.02 -5.93 2.51
N LYS A 95 11.45 -6.51 3.55
CA LYS A 95 10.01 -6.70 3.66
C LYS A 95 9.42 -5.56 4.47
N VAL A 96 8.45 -4.86 3.86
CA VAL A 96 7.76 -3.73 4.48
C VAL A 96 6.30 -4.08 4.70
N PHE A 97 5.82 -3.72 5.90
CA PHE A 97 4.41 -3.69 6.26
C PHE A 97 4.03 -2.25 6.51
N GLU A 98 2.95 -1.83 5.90
CA GLU A 98 2.47 -0.47 5.95
C GLU A 98 1.00 -0.45 6.36
N PHE A 99 0.68 0.40 7.33
CA PHE A 99 -0.68 0.74 7.72
C PHE A 99 -0.87 2.24 7.58
N SER A 100 -1.82 2.66 6.76
CA SER A 100 -2.15 4.07 6.60
C SER A 100 -3.61 4.35 6.94
N ALA A 101 -3.85 5.54 7.50
CA ALA A 101 -5.18 6.06 7.76
C ALA A 101 -5.21 7.56 7.48
N GLY A 102 -6.26 8.04 6.82
CA GLY A 102 -6.36 9.44 6.45
C GLY A 102 -7.61 9.77 5.65
N MET A 103 -7.55 10.90 4.96
CA MET A 103 -8.63 11.44 4.17
C MET A 103 -8.34 11.34 2.68
N GLU A 104 -9.31 10.83 1.93
CA GLU A 104 -9.35 10.82 0.47
C GLU A 104 -10.32 11.93 0.02
N VAL A 105 -9.89 12.76 -0.91
CA VAL A 105 -10.65 13.86 -1.48
C VAL A 105 -10.84 13.60 -2.96
N ASN A 106 -12.07 13.45 -3.41
CA ASN A 106 -12.43 13.35 -4.81
C ASN A 106 -12.56 14.77 -5.41
N PHE A 107 -11.96 15.00 -6.57
CA PHE A 107 -12.04 16.30 -7.25
C PHE A 107 -13.40 16.54 -7.88
N PHE A 108 -14.05 15.47 -8.33
CA PHE A 108 -15.43 15.50 -8.81
C PHE A 108 -16.34 14.77 -7.84
N ASP A 109 -17.64 15.07 -7.87
CA ASP A 109 -18.62 14.31 -7.12
C ASP A 109 -18.61 12.88 -7.62
N PHE A 110 -18.51 11.94 -6.69
CA PHE A 110 -18.45 10.50 -6.99
C PHE A 110 -19.54 9.82 -6.15
N ASN A 111 -20.68 9.53 -6.80
CA ASN A 111 -21.85 8.97 -6.15
C ASN A 111 -22.04 7.50 -6.53
N LEU A 112 -21.82 6.60 -5.59
CA LEU A 112 -22.01 5.17 -5.79
C LEU A 112 -23.49 4.75 -6.01
N HIS A 113 -24.44 5.67 -5.78
CA HIS A 113 -25.87 5.43 -5.98
C HIS A 113 -26.32 5.75 -7.40
N ASP A 114 -25.51 6.46 -8.16
CA ASP A 114 -25.85 6.82 -9.52
C ASP A 114 -25.57 5.63 -10.45
N GLN A 115 -26.45 5.42 -11.42
CA GLN A 115 -26.31 4.33 -12.39
C GLN A 115 -25.35 4.68 -13.54
N ASP A 116 -24.99 5.93 -13.64
CA ASP A 116 -24.05 6.41 -14.64
C ASP A 116 -22.60 6.10 -14.23
N ARG A 117 -21.77 5.87 -15.24
CA ARG A 117 -20.33 5.64 -15.02
C ARG A 117 -19.69 6.94 -14.55
N GLU A 118 -19.27 6.96 -13.32
CA GLU A 118 -18.59 8.10 -12.75
C GLU A 118 -17.07 7.95 -12.84
N PHE A 119 -16.43 9.09 -12.97
CA PHE A 119 -14.99 9.24 -12.96
C PHE A 119 -14.59 10.37 -12.03
N SER A 120 -13.62 10.16 -11.19
CA SER A 120 -13.04 11.22 -10.37
C SER A 120 -11.55 10.99 -10.12
N PRO A 121 -10.69 11.97 -10.39
CA PRO A 121 -9.38 12.01 -9.78
C PRO A 121 -9.53 12.16 -8.27
N TYR A 122 -8.59 11.61 -7.51
CA TYR A 122 -8.57 11.77 -6.07
C TYR A 122 -7.17 12.03 -5.53
N PHE A 123 -7.12 12.64 -4.37
CA PHE A 123 -5.94 12.82 -3.56
C PHE A 123 -6.18 12.21 -2.18
N PHE A 124 -5.20 11.46 -1.67
CA PHE A 124 -5.23 10.92 -0.32
C PHE A 124 -4.00 11.37 0.45
N THR A 125 -4.22 11.76 1.71
CA THR A 125 -3.16 12.05 2.67
C THR A 125 -3.61 11.67 4.08
N GLY A 126 -2.66 11.47 4.98
CA GLY A 126 -2.96 11.05 6.34
C GLY A 126 -1.69 10.72 7.14
N ILE A 127 -1.80 9.73 7.97
CA ILE A 127 -0.68 9.18 8.75
C ILE A 127 -0.44 7.77 8.23
N ASN A 128 0.82 7.48 7.98
CA ASN A 128 1.30 6.16 7.61
C ASN A 128 2.27 5.67 8.68
N TYR A 129 2.08 4.43 9.07
CA TYR A 129 2.93 3.70 10.00
C TYR A 129 3.49 2.49 9.27
N PHE A 130 4.81 2.40 9.16
CA PHE A 130 5.43 1.32 8.42
C PHE A 130 6.56 0.66 9.22
N GLN A 131 6.65 -0.65 9.04
CA GLN A 131 7.68 -1.49 9.63
C GLN A 131 8.57 -2.03 8.53
N TYR A 132 9.87 -1.91 8.71
CA TYR A 132 10.88 -2.45 7.82
C TYR A 132 12.00 -3.15 8.61
N GLN A 133 12.83 -3.92 7.90
CA GLN A 133 13.90 -4.70 8.50
C GLN A 133 15.21 -3.92 8.46
N LEU A 134 15.95 -3.97 9.57
CA LEU A 134 17.29 -3.41 9.67
C LEU A 134 18.32 -4.51 9.39
N PHE A 135 19.34 -4.17 8.59
CA PHE A 135 20.42 -5.06 8.22
C PHE A 135 21.76 -4.51 8.67
N THR A 136 22.63 -5.38 9.14
CA THR A 136 24.06 -5.04 9.38
C THR A 136 24.88 -5.64 8.23
N ILE A 137 25.67 -4.79 7.60
CA ILE A 137 26.65 -5.18 6.58
C ILE A 137 27.99 -5.32 7.28
N ARG A 138 28.59 -6.50 7.22
CA ARG A 138 29.96 -6.74 7.71
C ARG A 138 30.83 -7.11 6.49
N GLU A 139 31.84 -6.30 6.27
CA GLU A 139 32.89 -6.62 5.30
C GLU A 139 33.87 -7.62 5.94
N GLY A 140 33.92 -8.82 5.43
CA GLY A 140 34.99 -9.79 5.73
C GLY A 140 36.02 -9.83 4.61
N LEU A 141 37.21 -10.35 4.89
CA LEU A 141 38.31 -10.46 3.92
C LEU A 141 38.00 -11.27 2.65
N SER A 142 36.88 -12.00 2.64
CA SER A 142 36.49 -12.86 1.49
C SER A 142 34.99 -12.89 1.23
N SER A 143 34.15 -12.22 2.04
CA SER A 143 32.69 -12.24 1.89
C SER A 143 32.07 -11.03 2.57
N ILE A 144 31.00 -10.53 1.96
CA ILE A 144 30.12 -9.53 2.57
C ILE A 144 28.98 -10.32 3.23
N ASP A 145 28.86 -10.18 4.53
CA ASP A 145 27.81 -10.85 5.29
C ASP A 145 26.74 -9.84 5.67
N VAL A 146 25.53 -10.05 5.15
CA VAL A 146 24.37 -9.18 5.40
C VAL A 146 23.42 -9.92 6.33
N ASN A 147 23.39 -9.51 7.59
CA ASN A 147 22.54 -10.12 8.59
C ASN A 147 21.42 -9.17 9.03
N LYS A 148 20.17 -9.68 8.98
CA LYS A 148 19.04 -9.04 9.60
C LYS A 148 19.25 -9.07 11.13
N TYR A 149 19.20 -7.90 11.80
CA TYR A 149 19.37 -7.86 13.24
C TYR A 149 18.14 -7.33 13.98
N ASP A 150 17.31 -6.49 13.36
CA ASP A 150 16.15 -5.88 14.01
C ASP A 150 15.11 -5.42 12.99
N SER A 151 14.01 -4.87 13.49
CA SER A 151 12.99 -4.19 12.71
C SER A 151 12.74 -2.80 13.28
N ALA A 152 12.64 -1.81 12.41
CA ALA A 152 12.29 -0.45 12.79
C ALA A 152 10.84 -0.15 12.43
N LEU A 153 10.24 0.73 13.21
CA LEU A 153 8.89 1.24 13.06
C LEU A 153 8.98 2.76 12.90
N GLU A 154 8.39 3.28 11.85
CA GLU A 154 8.47 4.70 11.53
C GLU A 154 7.14 5.26 11.07
N PHE A 155 6.99 6.58 11.18
CA PHE A 155 5.83 7.32 10.71
C PHE A 155 6.17 8.14 9.48
N SER A 156 5.22 8.25 8.55
CA SER A 156 5.33 9.16 7.42
C SER A 156 3.97 9.76 7.07
N ILE A 157 4.00 10.78 6.24
CA ILE A 157 2.79 11.40 5.68
C ILE A 157 2.69 10.94 4.23
N PRO A 158 1.73 10.06 3.88
CA PRO A 158 1.53 9.63 2.52
C PRO A 158 0.90 10.73 1.67
N ALA A 159 1.30 10.82 0.41
CA ALA A 159 0.66 11.61 -0.62
C ALA A 159 0.37 10.70 -1.81
N ILE A 160 -0.92 10.40 -2.04
CA ILE A 160 -1.36 9.50 -3.10
C ILE A 160 -2.28 10.25 -4.04
N VAL A 161 -2.00 10.16 -5.32
CA VAL A 161 -2.86 10.65 -6.40
C VAL A 161 -3.31 9.46 -7.22
N GLY A 162 -4.57 9.43 -7.57
CA GLY A 162 -5.13 8.36 -8.38
C GLY A 162 -6.38 8.76 -9.14
N LEU A 163 -6.88 7.81 -9.90
CA LEU A 163 -8.10 7.93 -10.67
C LEU A 163 -9.08 6.87 -10.18
N LYS A 164 -10.33 7.23 -10.01
CA LYS A 164 -11.42 6.37 -9.60
C LYS A 164 -12.43 6.26 -10.74
N PHE A 165 -12.88 5.05 -11.03
CA PHE A 165 -13.89 4.76 -12.01
C PHE A 165 -14.92 3.82 -11.43
N SER A 166 -16.20 4.12 -11.55
CA SER A 166 -17.26 3.15 -11.24
C SER A 166 -17.48 2.26 -12.45
N ILE A 167 -17.50 0.95 -12.22
CA ILE A 167 -17.82 -0.06 -13.23
C ILE A 167 -19.32 -0.33 -13.20
N ASN A 168 -19.85 -0.46 -12.01
CA ASN A 168 -21.27 -0.56 -11.70
C ASN A 168 -21.50 -0.14 -10.22
N ASN A 169 -22.74 -0.17 -9.73
CA ASN A 169 -23.12 0.24 -8.38
C ASN A 169 -22.40 -0.53 -7.24
N SER A 170 -21.65 -1.56 -7.56
CA SER A 170 -20.97 -2.42 -6.56
C SER A 170 -19.46 -2.46 -6.71
N PHE A 171 -18.91 -2.00 -7.85
CA PHE A 171 -17.48 -2.07 -8.13
C PHE A 171 -16.92 -0.73 -8.62
N VAL A 172 -15.84 -0.31 -7.94
CA VAL A 172 -15.05 0.90 -8.23
C VAL A 172 -13.62 0.51 -8.55
#